data_022900446eb515935478b2eba2d3f4b6
#
_entry.id   022900446eb515935478b2eba2d3f4b6
#
_cell.length_a   1.000
_cell.length_b   1.000
_cell.length_c   1.000
_cell.angle_alpha   90.00
_cell.angle_beta   90.00
_cell.angle_gamma   90.00
#
_symmetry.space_group_name_H-M   'P 1'
#
loop_
_entity.id
_entity.type
_entity.pdbx_description
1 polymer ?
#
loop_
_entity_poly.entity_id
_entity_poly.type
_entity_poly.pdbx_seq_one_letter_code
_entity_poly.pdbx_strand_id
1 'polypeptide(L)'
;MTDPLITRLENAKRPKLLMRAAKYACSYYRRETDLDRLLGAERTHSQTDIVERLLDKESDLNDKRHLNDASYVVTDHVNCLAALISESIAMIGQNRVAS
;
A
#
# COMPACT_ATOMS: atom_id res chain seq x y z
N MET A 1 5.46 18.52 0.60
CA MET A 1 5.55 17.84 1.89
C MET A 1 5.48 16.33 1.67
N THR A 2 6.42 15.59 2.22
CA THR A 2 6.46 14.13 2.05
C THR A 2 5.34 13.49 2.86
N ASP A 3 4.65 12.52 2.26
CA ASP A 3 3.63 11.74 2.97
C ASP A 3 4.30 11.03 4.16
N PRO A 4 3.79 11.19 5.39
CA PRO A 4 4.34 10.50 6.56
C PRO A 4 4.40 8.99 6.40
N LEU A 5 3.45 8.39 5.69
CA LEU A 5 3.47 6.96 5.43
C LEU A 5 4.64 6.56 4.55
N ILE A 6 4.92 7.33 3.49
CA ILE A 6 6.04 7.05 2.60
C ILE A 6 7.35 7.13 3.39
N THR A 7 7.52 8.19 4.19
CA THR A 7 8.68 8.35 5.04
C THR A 7 8.82 7.18 6.02
N ARG A 8 7.71 6.77 6.62
CA ARG A 8 7.70 5.65 7.58
C ARG A 8 8.11 4.34 6.90
N LEU A 9 7.61 4.07 5.69
CA LEU A 9 7.95 2.86 4.94
C LEU A 9 9.43 2.86 4.55
N GLU A 10 9.95 4.02 4.12
CA GLU A 10 11.37 4.13 3.79
C GLU A 10 12.25 3.91 5.02
N ASN A 11 11.88 4.49 6.16
CA ASN A 11 12.60 4.33 7.42
C ASN A 11 12.47 2.91 7.99
N ALA A 12 11.42 2.20 7.65
CA ALA A 12 11.23 0.81 8.07
C ALA A 12 12.03 -0.19 7.23
N LYS A 13 13.00 0.31 6.48
CA LYS A 13 13.96 -0.49 5.70
C LYS A 13 13.34 -1.30 4.57
N ARG A 14 12.34 -0.75 3.92
CA ARG A 14 11.89 -1.31 2.64
C ARG A 14 12.96 -1.03 1.59
N PRO A 15 13.31 -2.00 0.73
CA PRO A 15 14.33 -1.76 -0.30
C PRO A 15 13.97 -0.57 -1.17
N LYS A 16 14.96 0.26 -1.47
CA LYS A 16 14.75 1.45 -2.30
C LYS A 16 14.17 1.10 -3.66
N LEU A 17 14.62 0.00 -4.25
CA LEU A 17 14.13 -0.44 -5.54
C LEU A 17 12.65 -0.84 -5.46
N LEU A 18 12.25 -1.51 -4.38
CA LEU A 18 10.87 -1.88 -4.14
C LEU A 18 9.99 -0.64 -4.01
N MET A 19 10.44 0.36 -3.24
CA MET A 19 9.70 1.60 -3.06
C MET A 19 9.60 2.39 -4.36
N ARG A 20 10.67 2.41 -5.14
CA ARG A 20 10.66 3.08 -6.45
C ARG A 20 9.67 2.43 -7.39
N ALA A 21 9.66 1.10 -7.45
CA ALA A 21 8.71 0.36 -8.27
C ALA A 21 7.27 0.62 -7.83
N ALA A 22 7.02 0.69 -6.52
CA ALA A 22 5.70 0.97 -5.99
C ALA A 22 5.23 2.37 -6.36
N LYS A 23 6.10 3.38 -6.25
CA LYS A 23 5.77 4.75 -6.63
C LYS A 23 5.42 4.84 -8.12
N TYR A 24 6.16 4.11 -8.94
CA TYR A 24 5.88 4.05 -10.37
C TYR A 24 4.54 3.39 -10.64
N ALA A 25 4.25 2.30 -9.94
CA ALA A 25 3.01 1.55 -10.10
C ALA A 25 1.77 2.32 -9.66
N CYS A 26 1.93 3.37 -8.84
CA CYS A 26 0.81 4.21 -8.42
C CYS A 26 0.04 4.79 -9.60
N SER A 27 0.72 5.09 -10.72
CA SER A 27 0.05 5.64 -11.90
C SER A 27 -0.84 4.62 -12.61
N TYR A 28 -0.70 3.35 -12.29
CA TYR A 28 -1.52 2.26 -12.86
C TYR A 28 -2.54 1.73 -11.86
N TYR A 29 -2.52 2.23 -10.64
CA TYR A 29 -3.43 1.76 -9.59
C TYR A 29 -4.87 2.16 -9.92
N ARG A 30 -5.77 1.17 -9.87
CA ARG A 30 -7.21 1.37 -10.08
C ARG A 30 -7.96 0.82 -8.88
N ARG A 31 -8.53 1.72 -8.11
CA ARG A 31 -9.23 1.39 -6.88
C ARG A 31 -10.32 0.35 -7.08
N GLU A 32 -11.10 0.48 -8.16
CA GLU A 32 -12.26 -0.36 -8.42
C GLU A 32 -11.92 -1.82 -8.60
N THR A 33 -10.74 -2.12 -9.14
CA THR A 33 -10.33 -3.50 -9.40
C THR A 33 -9.27 -3.97 -8.43
N ASP A 34 -8.31 -3.10 -8.09
CA ASP A 34 -7.14 -3.50 -7.31
C ASP A 34 -7.48 -3.74 -5.85
N LEU A 35 -8.38 -2.94 -5.26
CA LEU A 35 -8.80 -3.17 -3.87
C LEU A 35 -9.56 -4.48 -3.73
N ASP A 36 -10.42 -4.84 -4.68
CA ASP A 36 -11.11 -6.12 -4.65
C ASP A 36 -10.13 -7.28 -4.68
N ARG A 37 -9.12 -7.17 -5.51
CA ARG A 37 -8.09 -8.21 -5.62
C ARG A 37 -7.25 -8.31 -4.34
N LEU A 38 -6.92 -7.16 -3.73
CA LEU A 38 -6.05 -7.12 -2.56
C LEU A 38 -6.78 -7.44 -1.25
N LEU A 39 -8.00 -6.94 -1.09
CA LEU A 39 -8.73 -7.02 0.18
C LEU A 39 -9.96 -7.91 0.12
N GLY A 40 -10.32 -8.41 -1.07
CA GLY A 40 -11.53 -9.22 -1.26
C GLY A 40 -12.76 -8.36 -1.49
N ALA A 41 -13.92 -9.01 -1.62
CA ALA A 41 -15.17 -8.36 -2.05
C ALA A 41 -15.82 -7.49 -0.96
N GLU A 42 -15.35 -7.54 0.27
CA GLU A 42 -15.94 -6.76 1.37
C GLU A 42 -15.32 -5.36 1.42
N ARG A 43 -15.88 -4.44 0.64
CA ARG A 43 -15.34 -3.08 0.55
C ARG A 43 -16.25 -2.02 1.15
N THR A 44 -17.01 -2.37 2.16
CA THR A 44 -17.85 -1.41 2.88
C THR A 44 -17.12 -0.71 4.02
N HIS A 45 -15.81 -0.63 3.93
CA HIS A 45 -14.99 -0.08 4.99
C HIS A 45 -14.69 1.40 4.78
N SER A 46 -14.46 2.11 5.88
CA SER A 46 -14.03 3.49 5.82
C SER A 46 -12.66 3.59 5.17
N GLN A 47 -12.28 4.81 4.77
CA GLN A 47 -10.95 5.04 4.19
C GLN A 47 -9.85 4.63 5.16
N THR A 48 -10.02 4.90 6.44
CA THR A 48 -9.07 4.51 7.47
C THR A 48 -8.91 2.98 7.53
N ASP A 49 -10.02 2.26 7.48
CA ASP A 49 -10.00 0.79 7.49
C ASP A 49 -9.26 0.24 6.26
N ILE A 50 -9.49 0.83 5.10
CA ILE A 50 -8.82 0.41 3.86
C ILE A 50 -7.31 0.55 4.02
N VAL A 51 -6.85 1.70 4.50
CA VAL A 51 -5.42 1.94 4.71
C VAL A 51 -4.84 0.97 5.74
N GLU A 52 -5.53 0.75 6.84
CA GLU A 52 -5.06 -0.18 7.88
C GLU A 52 -4.95 -1.61 7.37
N ARG A 53 -5.93 -2.07 6.60
CA ARG A 53 -5.90 -3.41 6.00
C ARG A 53 -4.75 -3.56 5.01
N LEU A 54 -4.49 -2.51 4.22
CA LEU A 54 -3.37 -2.52 3.28
C LEU A 54 -2.03 -2.51 4.03
N LEU A 55 -1.94 -1.79 5.16
CA LEU A 55 -0.76 -1.82 6.01
C LEU A 55 -0.48 -3.21 6.55
N ASP A 56 -1.52 -3.89 7.04
CA ASP A 56 -1.38 -5.25 7.56
C ASP A 56 -0.92 -6.21 6.46
N LYS A 57 -1.52 -6.12 5.29
CA LYS A 57 -1.15 -6.98 4.16
C LYS A 57 0.29 -6.71 3.72
N GLU A 58 0.69 -5.45 3.67
CA GLU A 58 2.05 -5.08 3.29
C GLU A 58 3.06 -5.59 4.31
N SER A 59 2.72 -5.51 5.59
CA SER A 59 3.58 -6.02 6.66
C SER A 59 3.77 -7.54 6.53
N ASP A 60 2.70 -8.27 6.24
CA ASP A 60 2.78 -9.72 6.03
C ASP A 60 3.67 -10.06 4.83
N LEU A 61 3.51 -9.32 3.74
CA LEU A 61 4.34 -9.52 2.55
C LEU A 61 5.80 -9.23 2.84
N ASN A 62 6.08 -8.19 3.62
CA ASN A 62 7.45 -7.85 3.98
C ASN A 62 8.08 -8.92 4.87
N ASP A 63 7.31 -9.51 5.78
CA ASP A 63 7.79 -10.61 6.61
C ASP A 63 8.15 -11.82 5.74
N LYS A 64 7.30 -12.14 4.78
CA LYS A 64 7.58 -13.24 3.83
C LYS A 64 8.85 -12.97 3.02
N ARG A 65 9.08 -11.71 2.64
CA ARG A 65 10.29 -11.33 1.92
C ARG A 65 11.54 -11.58 2.77
N HIS A 66 11.49 -11.20 4.05
CA HIS A 66 12.60 -11.41 4.98
C HIS A 66 12.88 -12.90 5.22
N LEU A 67 11.84 -13.70 5.27
CA LEU A 67 11.96 -15.13 5.53
C LEU A 67 12.28 -15.96 4.28
N ASN A 68 12.39 -15.31 3.13
CA ASN A 68 12.56 -15.99 1.84
C ASN A 68 11.47 -17.04 1.59
N ASP A 69 10.24 -16.70 1.99
CA ASP A 69 9.09 -17.58 1.85
C ASP A 69 8.82 -17.84 0.36
N ALA A 70 8.61 -19.11 0.00
CA ALA A 70 8.39 -19.49 -1.39
C ALA A 70 7.10 -18.90 -1.97
N SER A 71 6.15 -18.52 -1.11
CA SER A 71 4.89 -17.88 -1.55
C SER A 71 5.03 -16.39 -1.80
N TYR A 72 6.19 -15.80 -1.49
CA TYR A 72 6.40 -14.37 -1.70
C TYR A 72 6.54 -14.06 -3.19
N VAL A 73 5.74 -13.12 -3.67
CA VAL A 73 5.79 -12.63 -5.05
C VAL A 73 6.04 -11.13 -5.03
N VAL A 74 7.13 -10.69 -5.63
CA VAL A 74 7.54 -9.28 -5.65
C VAL A 74 6.44 -8.40 -6.24
N THR A 75 5.81 -8.84 -7.32
CA THR A 75 4.74 -8.08 -7.97
C THR A 75 3.58 -7.81 -7.01
N ASP A 76 3.21 -8.80 -6.21
CA ASP A 76 2.14 -8.62 -5.21
C ASP A 76 2.52 -7.56 -4.19
N HIS A 77 3.77 -7.55 -3.76
CA HIS A 77 4.27 -6.58 -2.79
C HIS A 77 4.27 -5.16 -3.39
N VAL A 78 4.74 -5.03 -4.65
CA VAL A 78 4.73 -3.74 -5.36
C VAL A 78 3.30 -3.22 -5.50
N ASN A 79 2.36 -4.07 -5.89
CA ASN A 79 0.97 -3.68 -6.06
C ASN A 79 0.32 -3.28 -4.74
N CYS A 80 0.63 -3.99 -3.67
CA CYS A 80 0.12 -3.65 -2.33
C CYS A 80 0.65 -2.30 -1.86
N LEU A 81 1.95 -2.04 -2.05
CA LEU A 81 2.56 -0.76 -1.71
C LEU A 81 1.97 0.37 -2.55
N ALA A 82 1.76 0.15 -3.84
CA ALA A 82 1.15 1.17 -4.71
C ALA A 82 -0.26 1.54 -4.24
N ALA A 83 -1.07 0.53 -3.89
CA ALA A 83 -2.40 0.75 -3.36
C ALA A 83 -2.34 1.51 -2.04
N LEU A 84 -1.45 1.09 -1.14
CA LEU A 84 -1.29 1.72 0.18
C LEU A 84 -0.91 3.19 0.04
N ILE A 85 0.07 3.50 -0.81
CA ILE A 85 0.50 4.88 -1.05
C ILE A 85 -0.65 5.70 -1.64
N SER A 86 -1.33 5.17 -2.64
CA SER A 86 -2.41 5.87 -3.34
C SER A 86 -3.59 6.15 -2.40
N GLU A 87 -3.99 5.17 -1.60
CA GLU A 87 -5.10 5.33 -0.66
C GLU A 87 -4.74 6.25 0.49
N SER A 88 -3.49 6.24 0.93
CA SER A 88 -3.02 7.16 1.97
C SER A 88 -3.05 8.61 1.50
N ILE A 89 -2.64 8.85 0.27
CA ILE A 89 -2.70 10.19 -0.32
C ILE A 89 -4.15 10.66 -0.44
N ALA A 90 -5.05 9.77 -0.87
CA ALA A 90 -6.48 10.08 -0.97
C ALA A 90 -7.06 10.42 0.40
N MET A 91 -6.66 9.69 1.44
CA MET A 91 -7.13 9.94 2.80
C MET A 91 -6.69 11.32 3.29
N ILE A 92 -5.44 11.69 3.03
CA ILE A 92 -4.91 13.01 3.39
C ILE A 92 -5.69 14.10 2.66
N GLY A 93 -5.96 13.89 1.36
CA GLY A 93 -6.73 14.83 0.57
C GLY A 93 -8.15 15.02 1.10
N GLN A 94 -8.80 13.94 1.50
CA GLN A 94 -10.14 14.00 2.11
C GLN A 94 -10.13 14.79 3.40
N ASN A 95 -9.13 14.57 4.24
CA ASN A 95 -9.01 15.30 5.51
C ASN A 95 -8.81 16.79 5.28
N ARG A 96 -8.06 17.17 4.25
CA ARG A 96 -7.86 18.58 3.91
C ARG A 96 -9.13 19.24 3.43
N VAL A 97 -9.93 18.52 2.64
CA VAL A 97 -11.19 19.04 2.11
C VAL A 97 -12.23 19.17 3.21
N ALA A 98 -12.19 18.28 4.20
CA ALA A 98 -13.13 18.27 5.32
C ALA A 98 -12.86 19.39 6.34
N SER A 99 -11.70 20.00 6.26
CA SER A 99 -11.37 21.08 7.22
C SER A 99 -11.77 22.48 6.68
#